data_af5a9df46ee45f330f3ba5f2b1bee837
#
_entry.id   af5a9df46ee45f330f3ba5f2b1bee837
#
_cell.length_a   1.000
_cell.length_b   1.000
_cell.length_c   1.000
_cell.angle_alpha   90.00
_cell.angle_beta   90.00
_cell.angle_gamma   90.00
#
_symmetry.space_group_name_H-M   'P 1'
#
loop_
_entity.id
_entity.type
_entity.pdbx_description
1 polymer ?
#
loop_
_entity_poly.entity_id
_entity_poly.type
_entity_poly.pdbx_seq_one_letter_code
_entity_poly.pdbx_strand_id
1 'polypeptide(L)'
;MKYWLLFVGLSMPAFAYDPDPEQVLRFEPSPFQNVQLSCERDKHIVPKRSELQLDNYALLAADNGERVAIVTLTNTASGQRIFNQDHIVAVMADCARMLPQAFEIRLAPRQQTTLQIHFGRTLQPVLQLISSQ
;
A
#
# COMPACT_ATOMS: atom_id res chain seq x y z
N MET A 1 14.60 -46.03 49.78
CA MET A 1 14.22 -44.64 49.46
C MET A 1 14.00 -44.49 47.96
N LYS A 2 12.79 -44.37 47.53
CA LYS A 2 12.47 -44.14 46.12
C LYS A 2 12.18 -42.65 45.94
N TYR A 3 13.06 -41.97 45.25
CA TYR A 3 12.83 -40.59 44.85
C TYR A 3 11.95 -40.59 43.59
N TRP A 4 10.71 -40.11 43.74
CA TRP A 4 9.85 -39.83 42.63
C TRP A 4 10.16 -38.42 42.11
N LEU A 5 10.86 -38.35 40.98
CA LEU A 5 10.97 -37.07 40.23
C LEU A 5 9.68 -36.83 39.49
N LEU A 6 8.84 -35.95 40.04
CA LEU A 6 7.70 -35.39 39.33
C LEU A 6 8.22 -34.38 38.29
N PHE A 7 8.32 -34.81 37.06
CA PHE A 7 8.44 -33.89 35.94
C PHE A 7 7.09 -33.20 35.73
N VAL A 8 6.95 -31.99 36.29
CA VAL A 8 5.85 -31.10 35.93
C VAL A 8 6.21 -30.50 34.54
N GLY A 9 5.69 -31.13 33.52
CA GLY A 9 5.75 -30.55 32.16
C GLY A 9 4.96 -29.26 32.13
N LEU A 10 5.65 -28.10 32.11
CA LEU A 10 5.04 -26.83 31.77
C LEU A 10 4.68 -26.88 30.29
N SER A 11 3.44 -27.26 30.00
CA SER A 11 2.85 -27.03 28.69
C SER A 11 2.56 -25.54 28.56
N MET A 12 3.43 -24.79 27.91
CA MET A 12 3.13 -23.42 27.48
C MET A 12 2.04 -23.50 26.44
N PRO A 13 0.90 -22.80 26.62
CA PRO A 13 -0.09 -22.69 25.56
C PRO A 13 0.59 -21.97 24.39
N ALA A 14 0.69 -22.63 23.25
CA ALA A 14 1.04 -22.00 22.00
C ALA A 14 -0.13 -21.07 21.64
N PHE A 15 0.08 -19.75 21.82
CA PHE A 15 -0.86 -18.78 21.27
C PHE A 15 -0.69 -18.81 19.75
N ALA A 16 -1.56 -19.56 19.08
CA ALA A 16 -1.70 -19.43 17.64
C ALA A 16 -2.24 -18.02 17.37
N TYR A 17 -1.48 -17.21 16.64
CA TYR A 17 -1.96 -15.92 16.12
C TYR A 17 -3.08 -16.25 15.12
N ASP A 18 -4.31 -15.96 15.51
CA ASP A 18 -5.47 -16.07 14.64
C ASP A 18 -5.81 -14.66 14.14
N PRO A 19 -5.40 -14.31 12.88
CA PRO A 19 -5.67 -12.98 12.37
C PRO A 19 -7.17 -12.80 12.23
N ASP A 20 -7.66 -11.64 12.65
CA ASP A 20 -9.04 -11.23 12.40
C ASP A 20 -9.30 -11.31 10.88
N PRO A 21 -10.26 -12.15 10.43
CA PRO A 21 -10.52 -12.33 9.00
C PRO A 21 -10.94 -11.03 8.29
N GLU A 22 -11.47 -10.04 9.02
CA GLU A 22 -11.80 -8.73 8.47
C GLU A 22 -10.56 -7.86 8.17
N GLN A 23 -9.42 -8.18 8.76
CA GLN A 23 -8.16 -7.45 8.58
C GLN A 23 -7.24 -8.09 7.53
N VAL A 24 -7.60 -9.25 6.99
CA VAL A 24 -6.80 -9.94 5.99
C VAL A 24 -6.83 -9.19 4.68
N LEU A 25 -5.68 -8.75 4.20
CA LEU A 25 -5.53 -8.10 2.91
C LEU A 25 -5.59 -9.13 1.78
N ARG A 26 -6.36 -8.82 0.75
CA ARG A 26 -6.49 -9.63 -0.47
C ARG A 26 -6.23 -8.75 -1.68
N PHE A 27 -5.63 -9.34 -2.71
CA PHE A 27 -5.46 -8.65 -3.98
C PHE A 27 -6.81 -8.33 -4.62
N GLU A 28 -6.96 -7.09 -5.06
CA GLU A 28 -8.10 -6.67 -5.87
C GLU A 28 -7.69 -6.58 -7.35
N PRO A 29 -8.54 -7.04 -8.29
CA PRO A 29 -8.29 -6.81 -9.69
C PRO A 29 -8.20 -5.31 -10.00
N SER A 30 -7.21 -4.93 -10.82
CA SER A 30 -7.04 -3.53 -11.26
C SER A 30 -7.06 -3.47 -12.79
N PRO A 31 -8.25 -3.56 -13.43
CA PRO A 31 -8.37 -3.57 -14.89
C PRO A 31 -8.00 -2.22 -15.52
N PHE A 32 -7.93 -1.16 -14.72
CA PHE A 32 -7.64 0.20 -15.18
C PHE A 32 -6.17 0.60 -15.05
N GLN A 33 -5.28 -0.32 -14.73
CA GLN A 33 -3.88 -0.01 -14.43
C GLN A 33 -3.16 0.68 -15.59
N ASN A 34 -3.45 0.30 -16.81
CA ASN A 34 -2.84 0.83 -18.05
C ASN A 34 -3.78 1.73 -18.84
N VAL A 35 -4.89 2.14 -18.27
CA VAL A 35 -5.90 2.98 -18.92
C VAL A 35 -6.03 4.28 -18.15
N GLN A 36 -5.99 5.41 -18.85
CA GLN A 36 -6.26 6.70 -18.23
C GLN A 36 -7.76 6.83 -17.96
N LEU A 37 -8.13 6.95 -16.68
CA LEU A 37 -9.49 7.19 -16.28
C LEU A 37 -9.84 8.67 -16.47
N SER A 38 -11.00 8.92 -17.09
CA SER A 38 -11.57 10.24 -17.25
C SER A 38 -12.84 10.35 -16.42
N CYS A 39 -12.85 11.24 -15.44
CA CYS A 39 -13.98 11.46 -14.55
C CYS A 39 -14.59 12.83 -14.81
N GLU A 40 -15.90 12.91 -14.97
CA GLU A 40 -16.62 14.16 -15.27
C GLU A 40 -16.54 15.21 -14.14
N ARG A 41 -16.38 14.75 -12.91
CA ARG A 41 -16.29 15.60 -11.71
C ARG A 41 -14.95 15.44 -11.03
N ASP A 42 -13.92 15.77 -11.75
CA ASP A 42 -12.56 15.66 -11.24
C ASP A 42 -12.25 16.81 -10.27
N LYS A 43 -12.35 16.54 -8.97
CA LYS A 43 -11.82 17.44 -7.94
C LYS A 43 -10.32 17.20 -7.82
N HIS A 44 -9.62 18.10 -8.38
CA HIS A 44 -8.22 18.16 -8.72
C HIS A 44 -7.24 18.01 -7.56
N ILE A 45 -7.16 16.85 -6.91
CA ILE A 45 -5.93 16.44 -6.24
C ILE A 45 -5.03 15.90 -7.34
N VAL A 46 -3.93 16.60 -7.58
CA VAL A 46 -2.96 16.24 -8.62
C VAL A 46 -1.67 15.81 -7.91
N PRO A 47 -1.03 14.71 -8.35
CA PRO A 47 0.27 14.33 -7.79
C PRO A 47 1.27 15.48 -8.02
N LYS A 48 2.09 15.73 -7.01
CA LYS A 48 3.19 16.67 -7.12
C LYS A 48 4.14 16.20 -8.21
N ARG A 49 4.53 17.12 -9.10
CA ARG A 49 5.45 16.83 -10.19
C ARG A 49 6.84 16.46 -9.65
N SER A 50 7.42 15.38 -10.17
CA SER A 50 8.72 14.89 -9.74
C SER A 50 9.30 13.91 -10.75
N GLU A 51 10.52 13.45 -10.51
CA GLU A 51 11.16 12.36 -11.27
C GLU A 51 10.81 10.98 -10.73
N LEU A 52 9.67 10.83 -10.07
CA LEU A 52 9.15 9.54 -9.61
C LEU A 52 8.39 8.86 -10.73
N GLN A 53 8.88 7.70 -11.15
CA GLN A 53 8.17 6.83 -12.09
C GLN A 53 7.47 5.72 -11.33
N LEU A 54 6.16 5.61 -11.53
CA LEU A 54 5.37 4.49 -11.04
C LEU A 54 5.43 3.36 -12.07
N ASP A 55 6.26 2.34 -11.80
CA ASP A 55 6.50 1.26 -12.75
C ASP A 55 5.36 0.25 -12.76
N ASN A 56 4.89 -0.12 -11.59
CA ASN A 56 3.82 -1.09 -11.41
C ASN A 56 3.20 -0.96 -10.02
N TYR A 57 1.98 -1.46 -9.87
CA TYR A 57 1.34 -1.55 -8.56
C TYR A 57 0.31 -2.68 -8.53
N ALA A 58 0.08 -3.18 -7.33
CA ALA A 58 -1.02 -4.09 -7.02
C ALA A 58 -1.86 -3.49 -5.88
N LEU A 59 -3.17 -3.59 -6.00
CA LEU A 59 -4.11 -3.09 -5.00
C LEU A 59 -4.55 -4.23 -4.09
N LEU A 60 -4.61 -3.95 -2.78
CA LEU A 60 -5.10 -4.86 -1.77
C LEU A 60 -6.20 -4.20 -0.96
N ALA A 61 -7.16 -4.99 -0.55
CA ALA A 61 -8.23 -4.56 0.32
C ALA A 61 -8.51 -5.61 1.39
N ALA A 62 -8.96 -5.15 2.55
CA ALA A 62 -9.52 -5.99 3.59
C ALA A 62 -11.02 -5.76 3.73
N ASP A 63 -11.73 -6.72 4.30
CA ASP A 63 -13.18 -6.65 4.48
C ASP A 63 -13.60 -5.49 5.41
N ASN A 64 -12.69 -5.02 6.28
CA ASN A 64 -12.91 -3.85 7.12
C ASN A 64 -12.78 -2.51 6.38
N GLY A 65 -12.52 -2.52 5.07
CA GLY A 65 -12.37 -1.32 4.24
C GLY A 65 -10.95 -0.80 4.14
N GLU A 66 -9.97 -1.43 4.77
CA GLU A 66 -8.57 -1.03 4.66
C GLU A 66 -8.06 -1.22 3.23
N ARG A 67 -7.36 -0.21 2.71
CA ARG A 67 -6.80 -0.17 1.36
C ARG A 67 -5.29 0.01 1.44
N VAL A 68 -4.59 -0.85 0.73
CA VAL A 68 -3.12 -0.85 0.65
C VAL A 68 -2.74 -1.05 -0.82
N ALA A 69 -1.66 -0.41 -1.24
CA ALA A 69 -1.04 -0.68 -2.52
C ALA A 69 0.39 -1.17 -2.33
N ILE A 70 0.77 -2.19 -3.07
CA ILE A 70 2.17 -2.56 -3.24
C ILE A 70 2.62 -1.88 -4.54
N VAL A 71 3.60 -0.98 -4.44
CA VAL A 71 4.05 -0.18 -5.57
C VAL A 71 5.52 -0.39 -5.86
N THR A 72 5.88 -0.42 -7.12
CA THR A 72 7.26 -0.39 -7.58
C THR A 72 7.54 0.97 -8.21
N LEU A 73 8.52 1.67 -7.67
CA LEU A 73 8.87 3.04 -8.01
C LEU A 73 10.32 3.12 -8.47
N THR A 74 10.58 4.01 -9.42
CA THR A 74 11.94 4.33 -9.88
C THR A 74 12.18 5.83 -9.79
N ASN A 75 13.32 6.21 -9.20
CA ASN A 75 13.85 7.56 -9.31
C ASN A 75 14.54 7.71 -10.67
N THR A 76 13.95 8.48 -11.58
CA THR A 76 14.51 8.70 -12.93
C THR A 76 15.56 9.80 -12.99
N ALA A 77 15.80 10.49 -11.86
CA ALA A 77 16.79 11.56 -11.78
C ALA A 77 18.23 11.03 -11.70
N SER A 78 19.16 11.88 -12.07
CA SER A 78 20.61 11.62 -11.94
C SER A 78 21.15 11.89 -10.53
N GLY A 79 20.33 12.41 -9.64
CA GLY A 79 20.63 12.68 -8.23
C GLY A 79 19.67 11.99 -7.29
N GLN A 80 20.03 11.94 -6.01
CA GLN A 80 19.13 11.45 -4.96
C GLN A 80 17.87 12.30 -4.87
N ARG A 81 16.72 11.66 -4.67
CA ARG A 81 15.43 12.34 -4.48
C ARG A 81 14.69 11.77 -3.28
N ILE A 82 13.87 12.60 -2.67
CA ILE A 82 12.95 12.26 -1.58
C ILE A 82 11.54 12.28 -2.16
N PHE A 83 10.80 11.19 -1.95
CA PHE A 83 9.41 11.06 -2.36
C PHE A 83 8.52 10.82 -1.15
N ASN A 84 7.31 11.32 -1.21
CA ASN A 84 6.33 11.24 -0.13
C ASN A 84 4.91 11.07 -0.66
N GLN A 85 3.93 11.15 0.24
CA GLN A 85 2.51 10.97 -0.08
C GLN A 85 1.96 11.97 -1.12
N ASP A 86 2.61 13.11 -1.33
CA ASP A 86 2.15 14.11 -2.30
C ASP A 86 2.44 13.71 -3.75
N HIS A 87 3.28 12.71 -3.97
CA HIS A 87 3.72 12.26 -5.29
C HIS A 87 2.83 11.16 -5.89
N ILE A 88 1.93 10.58 -5.11
CA ILE A 88 1.05 9.49 -5.56
C ILE A 88 -0.38 9.82 -5.16
N VAL A 89 -1.30 9.69 -6.11
CA VAL A 89 -2.73 9.93 -5.89
C VAL A 89 -3.51 8.70 -6.27
N ALA A 90 -4.48 8.31 -5.44
CA ALA A 90 -5.43 7.26 -5.75
C ALA A 90 -6.69 7.85 -6.38
N VAL A 91 -7.16 7.23 -7.46
CA VAL A 91 -8.47 7.48 -8.05
C VAL A 91 -9.41 6.40 -7.55
N MET A 92 -10.48 6.80 -6.89
CA MET A 92 -11.45 5.91 -6.27
C MET A 92 -12.59 5.55 -7.24
N ALA A 93 -13.38 4.53 -6.90
CA ALA A 93 -14.49 4.07 -7.75
C ALA A 93 -15.58 5.13 -7.98
N ASP A 94 -15.74 6.08 -7.07
CA ASP A 94 -16.65 7.22 -7.20
C ASP A 94 -16.01 8.44 -7.89
N CYS A 95 -14.85 8.27 -8.50
CA CYS A 95 -14.01 9.32 -9.08
C CYS A 95 -13.41 10.31 -8.08
N ALA A 96 -13.60 10.12 -6.78
CA ALA A 96 -12.87 10.89 -5.79
C ALA A 96 -11.37 10.58 -5.87
N ARG A 97 -10.55 11.54 -5.53
CA ARG A 97 -9.10 11.37 -5.44
C ARG A 97 -8.65 11.53 -4.00
N MET A 98 -7.66 10.75 -3.59
CA MET A 98 -7.08 10.86 -2.26
C MET A 98 -5.59 10.62 -2.26
N LEU A 99 -4.92 11.27 -1.32
CA LEU A 99 -3.52 11.00 -1.01
C LEU A 99 -3.42 9.78 -0.09
N PRO A 100 -2.32 9.03 -0.18
CA PRO A 100 -2.03 7.99 0.80
C PRO A 100 -1.74 8.59 2.18
N GLN A 101 -1.68 7.73 3.18
CA GLN A 101 -1.14 8.08 4.49
C GLN A 101 0.33 8.52 4.34
N ALA A 102 0.79 9.37 5.23
CA ALA A 102 2.13 9.94 5.17
C ALA A 102 3.21 8.87 5.11
N PHE A 103 4.10 8.99 4.15
CA PHE A 103 5.33 8.21 4.03
C PHE A 103 6.44 9.08 3.44
N GLU A 104 7.67 8.68 3.65
CA GLU A 104 8.84 9.33 3.06
C GLU A 104 9.88 8.28 2.73
N ILE A 105 10.39 8.33 1.50
CA ILE A 105 11.49 7.46 1.05
C ILE A 105 12.56 8.29 0.36
N ARG A 106 13.80 7.83 0.50
CA ARG A 106 14.96 8.37 -0.24
C ARG A 106 15.42 7.36 -1.25
N LEU A 107 15.47 7.75 -2.50
CA LEU A 107 15.99 6.92 -3.57
C LEU A 107 17.26 7.53 -4.16
N ALA A 108 18.29 6.70 -4.28
CA ALA A 108 19.51 7.02 -5.01
C ALA A 108 19.21 7.25 -6.50
N PRO A 109 20.13 7.86 -7.27
CA PRO A 109 19.94 8.02 -8.71
C PRO A 109 19.59 6.70 -9.37
N ARG A 110 18.53 6.68 -10.17
CA ARG A 110 18.07 5.52 -10.92
C ARG A 110 17.62 4.31 -10.09
N GLN A 111 17.52 4.47 -8.78
CA GLN A 111 17.12 3.38 -7.89
C GLN A 111 15.64 3.03 -8.09
N GLN A 112 15.37 1.72 -8.15
CA GLN A 112 14.04 1.13 -8.10
C GLN A 112 13.79 0.50 -6.74
N THR A 113 12.59 0.64 -6.20
CA THR A 113 12.18 0.01 -4.95
C THR A 113 10.72 -0.42 -5.01
N THR A 114 10.38 -1.41 -4.21
CA THR A 114 8.99 -1.85 -4.00
C THR A 114 8.62 -1.65 -2.53
N LEU A 115 7.49 -1.01 -2.27
CA LEU A 115 7.03 -0.72 -0.92
C LEU A 115 5.51 -0.79 -0.83
N GLN A 116 5.01 -0.89 0.40
CA GLN A 116 3.59 -0.78 0.70
C GLN A 116 3.22 0.67 0.99
N ILE A 117 2.11 1.11 0.42
CA ILE A 117 1.52 2.43 0.65
C ILE A 117 0.11 2.23 1.18
N HIS A 118 -0.21 2.87 2.30
CA HIS A 118 -1.47 2.72 2.99
C HIS A 118 -2.39 3.91 2.70
N PHE A 119 -3.66 3.62 2.41
CA PHE A 119 -4.69 4.64 2.18
C PHE A 119 -5.68 4.76 3.34
N GLY A 120 -5.58 3.87 4.34
CA GLY A 120 -6.54 3.79 5.43
C GLY A 120 -7.81 3.04 5.02
N ARG A 121 -8.91 3.31 5.73
CA ARG A 121 -10.20 2.66 5.49
C ARG A 121 -11.07 3.53 4.62
N THR A 122 -11.56 2.98 3.53
CA THR A 122 -12.45 3.67 2.60
C THR A 122 -13.59 2.77 2.18
N LEU A 123 -14.78 3.36 1.93
CA LEU A 123 -15.95 2.63 1.43
C LEU A 123 -15.77 2.25 -0.04
N GLN A 124 -15.10 3.13 -0.81
CA GLN A 124 -14.87 2.92 -2.23
C GLN A 124 -13.54 2.22 -2.49
N PRO A 125 -13.49 1.26 -3.41
CA PRO A 125 -12.22 0.69 -3.83
C PRO A 125 -11.35 1.70 -4.58
N VAL A 126 -10.05 1.48 -4.53
CA VAL A 126 -9.09 2.19 -5.38
C VAL A 126 -9.15 1.58 -6.78
N LEU A 127 -9.32 2.41 -7.80
CA LEU A 127 -9.30 1.95 -9.19
C LEU A 127 -7.92 2.08 -9.83
N GLN A 128 -7.21 3.16 -9.52
CA GLN A 128 -5.95 3.48 -10.17
C GLN A 128 -5.06 4.32 -9.25
N LEU A 129 -3.77 4.15 -9.37
CA LEU A 129 -2.77 5.07 -8.83
C LEU A 129 -2.16 5.88 -9.96
N ILE A 130 -1.92 7.15 -9.70
CA ILE A 130 -1.29 8.07 -10.65
C ILE A 130 -0.14 8.82 -9.99
N SER A 131 0.88 9.09 -10.79
CA SER A 131 2.00 9.97 -10.45
C SER A 131 2.19 10.97 -11.58
N SER A 132 2.95 12.03 -11.32
CA SER A 132 3.22 13.06 -12.32
C SER A 132 4.72 13.22 -12.54
N GLN A 133 5.14 13.11 -13.80
CA GLN A 133 6.51 13.36 -14.25
C GLN A 133 6.63 14.70 -14.98
#